data_217a8ace6663633eab92cbaaa223efad
#
_entry.id   217a8ace6663633eab92cbaaa223efad
#
_cell.length_a   1.000
_cell.length_b   1.000
_cell.length_c   1.000
_cell.angle_alpha   90.00
_cell.angle_beta   90.00
_cell.angle_gamma   90.00
#
_symmetry.space_group_name_H-M   'P 1'
#
loop_
_entity.id
_entity.type
_entity.pdbx_description
1 polymer ?
#
loop_
_entity_poly.entity_id
_entity_poly.type
_entity_poly.pdbx_seq_one_letter_code
_entity_poly.pdbx_strand_id
1 'polypeptide(L)'
;MKIAVIGSGISGLSAAYYLSKKHKVDLFEKEDRFGGHSHTLEISTDIQSKKKIRTDIGFIVFNKHTYPNLINFFSEIGIEIEKSNMSLSFLVKKKNLEYSGKGVRGIFSYKKNLFDLNFLKMFYEIIKFYNKSSKLNDIDENLNLGTFLQKEKMSDFFINYHILPMVSAISVSYTHLTLPTTAYV
;
A
#
# COMPACT_ATOMS: atom_id res chain seq x y z
N MET A 1 -18.90 28.47 -14.64
CA MET A 1 -19.68 27.28 -15.02
C MET A 1 -20.19 26.61 -13.76
N LYS A 2 -21.21 25.75 -13.89
CA LYS A 2 -21.67 24.84 -12.84
C LYS A 2 -21.10 23.45 -13.15
N ILE A 3 -20.41 22.83 -12.19
CA ILE A 3 -19.68 21.57 -12.36
C ILE A 3 -20.15 20.58 -11.29
N ALA A 4 -20.46 19.35 -11.68
CA ALA A 4 -20.75 18.26 -10.79
C ALA A 4 -19.47 17.39 -10.63
N VAL A 5 -19.06 17.14 -9.38
CA VAL A 5 -18.00 16.19 -9.04
C VAL A 5 -18.65 15.00 -8.34
N ILE A 6 -18.39 13.79 -8.82
CA ILE A 6 -18.99 12.57 -8.31
C ILE A 6 -17.94 11.75 -7.57
N GLY A 7 -18.22 11.46 -6.30
CA GLY A 7 -17.34 10.76 -5.37
C GLY A 7 -16.47 11.71 -4.54
N SER A 8 -16.39 11.44 -3.24
CA SER A 8 -15.65 12.25 -2.26
C SER A 8 -14.36 11.57 -1.77
N GLY A 9 -13.80 10.67 -2.56
CA GLY A 9 -12.42 10.22 -2.34
C GLY A 9 -11.41 11.33 -2.62
N ILE A 10 -10.13 11.08 -2.40
CA ILE A 10 -9.07 12.10 -2.55
C ILE A 10 -9.11 12.80 -3.93
N SER A 11 -9.40 12.06 -5.00
CA SER A 11 -9.48 12.62 -6.36
C SER A 11 -10.66 13.59 -6.51
N GLY A 12 -11.83 13.21 -6.00
CA GLY A 12 -13.02 14.08 -6.07
C GLY A 12 -12.89 15.31 -5.18
N LEU A 13 -12.39 15.14 -3.95
CA LEU A 13 -12.17 16.25 -3.02
C LEU A 13 -11.14 17.24 -3.56
N SER A 14 -10.00 16.78 -4.09
CA SER A 14 -8.99 17.66 -4.67
C SER A 14 -9.51 18.36 -5.93
N ALA A 15 -10.22 17.65 -6.81
CA ALA A 15 -10.85 18.25 -7.98
C ALA A 15 -11.88 19.32 -7.59
N ALA A 16 -12.76 19.01 -6.64
CA ALA A 16 -13.74 19.96 -6.14
C ALA A 16 -13.09 21.21 -5.53
N TYR A 17 -12.02 21.03 -4.75
CA TYR A 17 -11.25 22.13 -4.15
C TYR A 17 -10.67 23.06 -5.22
N TYR A 18 -9.94 22.53 -6.21
CA TYR A 18 -9.31 23.37 -7.22
C TYR A 18 -10.35 24.01 -8.16
N LEU A 19 -11.40 23.29 -8.53
CA LEU A 19 -12.45 23.81 -9.41
C LEU A 19 -13.29 24.89 -8.72
N SER A 20 -13.53 24.76 -7.41
CA SER A 20 -14.34 25.73 -6.64
C SER A 20 -13.71 27.12 -6.58
N LYS A 21 -12.39 27.26 -6.81
CA LYS A 21 -11.71 28.56 -6.89
C LYS A 21 -12.21 29.45 -8.04
N LYS A 22 -12.79 28.85 -9.10
CA LYS A 22 -13.21 29.57 -10.32
C LYS A 22 -14.63 29.21 -10.76
N HIS A 23 -15.24 28.18 -10.19
CA HIS A 23 -16.51 27.63 -10.63
C HIS A 23 -17.43 27.31 -9.46
N LYS A 24 -18.74 27.23 -9.74
CA LYS A 24 -19.68 26.66 -8.78
C LYS A 24 -19.61 25.13 -8.88
N VAL A 25 -19.24 24.46 -7.79
CA VAL A 25 -19.06 23.01 -7.75
C VAL A 25 -20.10 22.39 -6.83
N ASP A 26 -20.81 21.39 -7.32
CA ASP A 26 -21.66 20.51 -6.53
C ASP A 26 -20.95 19.15 -6.40
N LEU A 27 -20.65 18.72 -5.16
CA LEU A 27 -20.02 17.44 -4.87
C LEU A 27 -21.08 16.41 -4.46
N PHE A 28 -21.11 15.27 -5.14
CA PHE A 28 -22.03 14.17 -4.88
C PHE A 28 -21.27 12.97 -4.31
N GLU A 29 -21.77 12.43 -3.21
CA GLU A 29 -21.24 11.22 -2.58
C GLU A 29 -22.39 10.23 -2.37
N LYS A 30 -22.12 8.95 -2.64
CA LYS A 30 -23.08 7.86 -2.47
C LYS A 30 -23.20 7.40 -1.02
N GLU A 31 -22.03 7.37 -0.34
CA GLU A 31 -21.93 6.92 1.04
C GLU A 31 -22.34 8.04 2.02
N ASP A 32 -22.60 7.67 3.25
CA ASP A 32 -22.95 8.59 4.33
C ASP A 32 -21.75 9.36 4.91
N ARG A 33 -20.55 9.12 4.37
CA ARG A 33 -19.28 9.74 4.77
C ARG A 33 -18.45 10.20 3.59
N PHE A 34 -17.60 11.19 3.81
CA PHE A 34 -16.58 11.62 2.86
C PHE A 34 -15.26 10.86 3.05
N GLY A 35 -14.38 10.93 2.06
CA GLY A 35 -13.00 10.44 2.13
C GLY A 35 -12.69 9.18 1.32
N GLY A 36 -13.70 8.41 0.91
CA GLY A 36 -13.47 7.17 0.15
C GLY A 36 -12.58 6.18 0.93
N HIS A 37 -11.39 5.86 0.40
CA HIS A 37 -10.42 5.00 1.07
C HIS A 37 -9.72 5.64 2.28
N SER A 38 -9.79 6.95 2.46
CA SER A 38 -9.37 7.60 3.70
C SER A 38 -10.49 7.48 4.71
N HIS A 39 -10.29 6.70 5.75
CA HIS A 39 -11.31 6.42 6.75
C HIS A 39 -10.72 6.37 8.15
N THR A 40 -11.13 7.31 8.98
CA THR A 40 -10.77 7.39 10.39
C THR A 40 -11.94 6.97 11.25
N LEU A 41 -11.76 5.99 12.12
CA LEU A 41 -12.75 5.59 13.12
C LEU A 41 -12.45 6.22 14.48
N GLU A 42 -13.49 6.62 15.19
CA GLU A 42 -13.43 6.91 16.61
C GLU A 42 -13.80 5.66 17.42
N ILE A 43 -12.84 5.13 18.15
CA ILE A 43 -13.00 3.93 18.98
C ILE A 43 -12.99 4.35 20.45
N SER A 44 -13.99 3.93 21.24
CA SER A 44 -14.00 4.07 22.68
C SER A 44 -13.15 2.96 23.29
N THR A 45 -12.10 3.33 24.02
CA THR A 45 -11.18 2.35 24.64
C THR A 45 -11.71 1.74 25.91
N ASP A 46 -12.68 2.41 26.55
CA ASP A 46 -13.31 1.94 27.78
C ASP A 46 -14.71 2.52 27.89
N ILE A 47 -15.65 1.70 28.33
CA ILE A 47 -17.06 2.10 28.53
C ILE A 47 -17.16 3.16 29.61
N GLN A 48 -16.26 3.18 30.60
CA GLN A 48 -16.27 4.10 31.74
C GLN A 48 -15.51 5.41 31.46
N SER A 49 -14.41 5.38 30.71
CA SER A 49 -13.50 6.55 30.60
C SER A 49 -13.92 7.59 29.57
N LYS A 50 -14.90 7.32 28.70
CA LYS A 50 -15.30 8.19 27.56
C LYS A 50 -14.13 8.63 26.65
N LYS A 51 -12.94 8.02 26.84
CA LYS A 51 -11.76 8.36 26.04
C LYS A 51 -11.92 7.76 24.66
N LYS A 52 -11.98 8.64 23.66
CA LYS A 52 -12.03 8.26 22.25
C LYS A 52 -10.63 8.29 21.66
N ILE A 53 -10.27 7.27 20.90
CA ILE A 53 -9.06 7.22 20.10
C ILE A 53 -9.47 7.25 18.64
N ARG A 54 -8.83 8.10 17.84
CA ARG A 54 -8.99 8.13 16.40
C ARG A 54 -7.98 7.20 15.77
N THR A 55 -8.44 6.31 14.90
CA THR A 55 -7.61 5.32 14.22
C THR A 55 -7.96 5.27 12.74
N ASP A 56 -6.97 5.45 11.90
CA ASP A 56 -7.12 5.29 10.46
C ASP A 56 -7.15 3.81 10.10
N ILE A 57 -8.14 3.41 9.29
CA ILE A 57 -8.36 2.01 8.90
C ILE A 57 -8.28 1.78 7.38
N GLY A 58 -8.19 2.82 6.60
CA GLY A 58 -8.10 2.73 5.15
C GLY A 58 -6.70 3.04 4.64
N PHE A 59 -6.55 4.11 3.87
CA PHE A 59 -5.24 4.60 3.43
C PHE A 59 -4.53 5.31 4.58
N ILE A 60 -3.53 4.65 5.17
CA ILE A 60 -2.91 5.10 6.44
C ILE A 60 -1.51 5.68 6.29
N VAL A 61 -0.82 5.38 5.18
CA VAL A 61 0.58 5.82 4.98
C VAL A 61 0.86 6.16 3.52
N PHE A 62 1.77 7.10 3.32
CA PHE A 62 2.31 7.47 2.01
C PHE A 62 3.76 7.92 2.17
N ASN A 63 4.51 7.98 1.08
CA ASN A 63 5.87 8.54 1.10
C ASN A 63 5.95 9.79 0.20
N LYS A 64 6.87 10.68 0.55
CA LYS A 64 7.00 11.97 -0.15
C LYS A 64 7.47 11.83 -1.60
N HIS A 65 8.18 10.76 -1.90
CA HIS A 65 8.77 10.57 -3.22
C HIS A 65 7.73 10.13 -4.27
N THR A 66 6.84 9.22 -3.91
CA THR A 66 5.84 8.68 -4.83
C THR A 66 4.51 9.46 -4.85
N TYR A 67 4.30 10.37 -3.88
CA TYR A 67 3.07 11.16 -3.78
C TYR A 67 3.31 12.68 -3.76
N PRO A 68 4.08 13.26 -4.73
CA PRO A 68 4.42 14.69 -4.71
C PRO A 68 3.18 15.58 -4.78
N ASN A 69 2.19 15.23 -5.60
CA ASN A 69 0.97 16.01 -5.74
C ASN A 69 0.12 16.00 -4.46
N LEU A 70 0.08 14.88 -3.74
CA LEU A 70 -0.62 14.79 -2.45
C LEU A 70 0.05 15.68 -1.40
N ILE A 71 1.38 15.66 -1.34
CA ILE A 71 2.16 16.52 -0.44
C ILE A 71 1.89 18.01 -0.73
N ASN A 72 1.92 18.41 -2.00
CA ASN A 72 1.65 19.78 -2.40
C ASN A 72 0.22 20.19 -2.01
N PHE A 73 -0.76 19.32 -2.26
CA PHE A 73 -2.14 19.56 -1.88
C PHE A 73 -2.32 19.71 -0.37
N PHE A 74 -1.72 18.83 0.43
CA PHE A 74 -1.77 18.91 1.89
C PHE A 74 -1.12 20.18 2.42
N SER A 75 0.03 20.58 1.86
CA SER A 75 0.68 21.85 2.20
C SER A 75 -0.21 23.06 1.87
N GLU A 76 -0.88 23.03 0.71
CA GLU A 76 -1.76 24.13 0.29
C GLU A 76 -2.98 24.31 1.19
N ILE A 77 -3.56 23.20 1.66
CA ILE A 77 -4.74 23.24 2.56
C ILE A 77 -4.37 23.23 4.04
N GLY A 78 -3.06 23.29 4.38
CA GLY A 78 -2.58 23.39 5.76
C GLY A 78 -2.70 22.10 6.58
N ILE A 79 -2.64 20.92 5.94
CA ILE A 79 -2.67 19.64 6.65
C ILE A 79 -1.26 19.26 7.12
N GLU A 80 -1.12 19.01 8.40
CA GLU A 80 0.11 18.51 9.00
C GLU A 80 0.33 17.03 8.70
N ILE A 81 1.59 16.65 8.46
CA ILE A 81 2.02 15.30 8.13
C ILE A 81 2.95 14.79 9.21
N GLU A 82 2.60 13.66 9.80
CA GLU A 82 3.43 12.98 10.78
C GLU A 82 4.34 11.92 10.14
N LYS A 83 5.54 11.73 10.72
CA LYS A 83 6.42 10.65 10.34
C LYS A 83 5.92 9.34 10.93
N SER A 84 5.64 8.38 10.07
CA SER A 84 5.27 7.03 10.47
C SER A 84 6.45 6.06 10.32
N ASN A 85 6.56 5.10 11.23
CA ASN A 85 7.50 3.99 11.13
C ASN A 85 6.74 2.74 10.69
N MET A 86 6.62 2.59 9.38
CA MET A 86 5.96 1.43 8.79
C MET A 86 6.93 0.26 8.67
N SER A 87 6.54 -0.87 9.23
CA SER A 87 7.25 -2.14 9.05
C SER A 87 6.27 -3.21 8.58
N LEU A 88 6.70 -4.04 7.65
CA LEU A 88 5.95 -5.16 7.15
C LEU A 88 6.51 -6.45 7.76
N SER A 89 5.65 -7.31 8.30
CA SER A 89 6.01 -8.63 8.78
C SER A 89 5.14 -9.70 8.12
N PHE A 90 5.72 -10.87 7.95
CA PHE A 90 5.11 -12.00 7.27
C PHE A 90 5.08 -13.19 8.22
N LEU A 91 3.90 -13.81 8.35
CA LEU A 91 3.70 -15.03 9.12
C LEU A 91 2.91 -16.03 8.28
N VAL A 92 3.55 -17.12 7.89
CA VAL A 92 2.94 -18.23 7.16
C VAL A 92 2.93 -19.47 8.04
N LYS A 93 1.86 -19.65 8.83
CA LYS A 93 1.74 -20.72 9.83
C LYS A 93 1.99 -22.11 9.25
N LYS A 94 1.40 -22.42 8.08
CA LYS A 94 1.57 -23.74 7.41
C LYS A 94 3.01 -24.10 7.05
N LYS A 95 3.90 -23.11 6.91
CA LYS A 95 5.31 -23.29 6.54
C LYS A 95 6.27 -22.99 7.68
N ASN A 96 5.76 -22.60 8.86
CA ASN A 96 6.58 -22.08 9.97
C ASN A 96 7.56 -21.00 9.49
N LEU A 97 7.10 -20.13 8.59
CA LEU A 97 7.88 -19.05 8.03
C LEU A 97 7.46 -17.74 8.67
N GLU A 98 8.40 -17.08 9.33
CA GLU A 98 8.20 -15.77 9.95
C GLU A 98 9.42 -14.88 9.71
N TYR A 99 9.18 -13.67 9.22
CA TYR A 99 10.23 -12.65 9.04
C TYR A 99 9.63 -11.26 8.93
N SER A 100 10.46 -10.23 9.12
CA SER A 100 10.03 -8.83 8.97
C SER A 100 11.05 -8.00 8.18
N GLY A 101 10.58 -6.90 7.60
CA GLY A 101 11.39 -5.94 6.86
C GLY A 101 12.26 -5.02 7.72
N LYS A 102 12.35 -5.24 9.05
CA LYS A 102 13.20 -4.43 9.96
C LYS A 102 14.69 -4.79 9.88
N GLY A 103 15.26 -4.78 8.67
CA GLY A 103 16.67 -5.11 8.44
C GLY A 103 17.02 -6.57 8.70
N VAL A 104 18.33 -6.88 8.76
CA VAL A 104 18.83 -8.25 8.89
C VAL A 104 18.29 -8.96 10.13
N ARG A 105 18.18 -8.26 11.27
CA ARG A 105 17.61 -8.85 12.50
C ARG A 105 16.15 -9.25 12.35
N GLY A 106 15.37 -8.48 11.61
CA GLY A 106 13.96 -8.81 11.35
C GLY A 106 13.80 -9.99 10.40
N ILE A 107 14.66 -10.08 9.37
CA ILE A 107 14.65 -11.15 8.40
C ILE A 107 15.00 -12.50 9.07
N PHE A 108 15.97 -12.50 9.97
CA PHE A 108 16.42 -13.70 10.70
C PHE A 108 15.90 -13.75 12.13
N SER A 109 14.77 -13.10 12.43
CA SER A 109 14.13 -13.17 13.76
C SER A 109 13.78 -14.60 14.15
N TYR A 110 13.37 -15.42 13.19
CA TYR A 110 13.15 -16.84 13.38
C TYR A 110 14.41 -17.64 12.95
N LYS A 111 15.15 -18.15 13.92
CA LYS A 111 16.47 -18.79 13.69
C LYS A 111 16.44 -19.96 12.69
N LYS A 112 15.33 -20.67 12.57
CA LYS A 112 15.18 -21.76 11.58
C LYS A 112 15.32 -21.28 10.14
N ASN A 113 15.01 -20.02 9.85
CA ASN A 113 15.17 -19.44 8.51
C ASN A 113 16.62 -19.48 8.03
N LEU A 114 17.61 -19.47 8.93
CA LEU A 114 19.03 -19.57 8.59
C LEU A 114 19.40 -20.91 7.95
N PHE A 115 18.62 -21.95 8.21
CA PHE A 115 18.87 -23.31 7.72
C PHE A 115 17.88 -23.73 6.62
N ASP A 116 16.95 -22.86 6.24
CA ASP A 116 16.00 -23.12 5.15
C ASP A 116 16.54 -22.56 3.83
N LEU A 117 16.97 -23.46 2.93
CA LEU A 117 17.52 -23.10 1.63
C LEU A 117 16.52 -22.32 0.76
N ASN A 118 15.21 -22.63 0.86
CA ASN A 118 14.18 -21.89 0.14
C ASN A 118 14.05 -20.47 0.66
N PHE A 119 14.16 -20.28 1.97
CA PHE A 119 14.16 -18.96 2.59
C PHE A 119 15.40 -18.14 2.19
N LEU A 120 16.59 -18.75 2.24
CA LEU A 120 17.83 -18.07 1.84
C LEU A 120 17.79 -17.67 0.36
N LYS A 121 17.28 -18.56 -0.50
CA LYS A 121 17.04 -18.24 -1.92
C LYS A 121 16.06 -17.09 -2.08
N MET A 122 14.93 -17.13 -1.38
CA MET A 122 13.94 -16.03 -1.38
C MET A 122 14.58 -14.71 -0.94
N PHE A 123 15.40 -14.72 0.10
CA PHE A 123 16.08 -13.51 0.56
C PHE A 123 17.01 -12.92 -0.51
N TYR A 124 17.78 -13.77 -1.20
CA TYR A 124 18.57 -13.35 -2.35
C TYR A 124 17.68 -12.75 -3.46
N GLU A 125 16.55 -13.38 -3.74
CA GLU A 125 15.61 -12.93 -4.76
C GLU A 125 14.94 -11.59 -4.38
N ILE A 126 14.69 -11.33 -3.09
CA ILE A 126 14.25 -10.02 -2.59
C ILE A 126 15.27 -8.95 -2.97
N ILE A 127 16.55 -9.16 -2.66
CA ILE A 127 17.61 -8.20 -2.97
C ILE A 127 17.70 -7.99 -4.50
N LYS A 128 17.69 -9.08 -5.26
CA LYS A 128 17.73 -9.06 -6.73
C LYS A 128 16.57 -8.26 -7.30
N PHE A 129 15.35 -8.51 -6.80
CA PHE A 129 14.14 -7.84 -7.25
C PHE A 129 14.23 -6.32 -7.04
N TYR A 130 14.55 -5.87 -5.83
CA TYR A 130 14.65 -4.43 -5.53
C TYR A 130 15.77 -3.74 -6.31
N ASN A 131 16.92 -4.39 -6.46
CA ASN A 131 18.03 -3.84 -7.26
C ASN A 131 17.69 -3.71 -8.75
N LYS A 132 16.88 -4.61 -9.29
CA LYS A 132 16.47 -4.55 -10.69
C LYS A 132 15.31 -3.59 -10.91
N SER A 133 14.32 -3.62 -10.04
CA SER A 133 13.16 -2.71 -10.15
C SER A 133 13.55 -1.24 -10.01
N SER A 134 14.53 -0.92 -9.16
CA SER A 134 15.03 0.46 -9.02
C SER A 134 15.77 1.01 -10.23
N LYS A 135 16.19 0.13 -11.15
CA LYS A 135 16.90 0.50 -12.40
C LYS A 135 15.98 0.57 -13.62
N LEU A 136 14.70 0.27 -13.46
CA LEU A 136 13.70 0.41 -14.52
C LEU A 136 13.32 1.89 -14.66
N ASN A 137 14.16 2.66 -15.37
CA ASN A 137 13.93 4.09 -15.59
C ASN A 137 12.88 4.36 -16.68
N ASP A 138 12.74 3.45 -17.66
CA ASP A 138 11.71 3.49 -18.70
C ASP A 138 10.88 2.21 -18.56
N ILE A 139 9.80 2.32 -17.84
CA ILE A 139 8.85 1.21 -17.70
C ILE A 139 8.19 1.07 -19.06
N ASP A 140 8.45 -0.03 -19.75
CA ASP A 140 7.60 -0.49 -20.84
C ASP A 140 6.17 -0.60 -20.28
N GLU A 141 5.27 0.26 -20.71
CA GLU A 141 3.88 0.33 -20.24
C GLU A 141 3.16 -1.03 -20.35
N ASN A 142 3.67 -1.92 -21.20
CA ASN A 142 3.17 -3.27 -21.39
C ASN A 142 3.80 -4.31 -20.45
N LEU A 143 4.81 -3.93 -19.65
CA LEU A 143 5.48 -4.85 -18.75
C LEU A 143 4.69 -4.99 -17.43
N ASN A 144 3.86 -6.01 -17.33
CA ASN A 144 3.22 -6.33 -16.06
C ASN A 144 4.17 -7.07 -15.10
N LEU A 145 3.84 -7.02 -13.80
CA LEU A 145 4.66 -7.63 -12.76
C LEU A 145 4.88 -9.13 -12.97
N GLY A 146 3.87 -9.87 -13.42
CA GLY A 146 3.99 -11.30 -13.67
C GLY A 146 5.01 -11.62 -14.76
N THR A 147 4.95 -10.91 -15.89
CA THR A 147 5.94 -11.03 -16.98
C THR A 147 7.35 -10.70 -16.52
N PHE A 148 7.50 -9.65 -15.70
CA PHE A 148 8.79 -9.29 -15.10
C PHE A 148 9.35 -10.41 -14.22
N LEU A 149 8.53 -10.97 -13.32
CA LEU A 149 8.94 -12.05 -12.43
C LEU A 149 9.37 -13.32 -13.18
N GLN A 150 8.64 -13.67 -14.26
CA GLN A 150 8.97 -14.79 -15.14
C GLN A 150 10.29 -14.54 -15.90
N LYS A 151 10.45 -13.36 -16.51
CA LYS A 151 11.69 -12.97 -17.21
C LYS A 151 12.90 -13.03 -16.31
N GLU A 152 12.76 -12.63 -15.05
CA GLU A 152 13.81 -12.66 -14.04
C GLU A 152 14.01 -14.03 -13.39
N LYS A 153 13.20 -15.03 -13.77
CA LYS A 153 13.23 -16.40 -13.24
C LYS A 153 13.15 -16.44 -11.70
N MET A 154 12.21 -15.64 -11.17
CA MET A 154 11.94 -15.62 -9.73
C MET A 154 11.22 -16.90 -9.32
N SER A 155 11.54 -17.43 -8.14
CA SER A 155 10.95 -18.69 -7.67
C SER A 155 9.50 -18.50 -7.20
N ASP A 156 8.71 -19.57 -7.29
CA ASP A 156 7.33 -19.60 -6.74
C ASP A 156 7.33 -19.32 -5.23
N PHE A 157 8.37 -19.74 -4.52
CA PHE A 157 8.49 -19.47 -3.09
C PHE A 157 8.59 -17.95 -2.82
N PHE A 158 9.41 -17.23 -3.58
CA PHE A 158 9.52 -15.77 -3.50
C PHE A 158 8.18 -15.09 -3.89
N ILE A 159 7.57 -15.55 -4.97
CA ILE A 159 6.29 -14.97 -5.43
C ILE A 159 5.20 -15.15 -4.37
N ASN A 160 5.01 -16.38 -3.88
CA ASN A 160 3.89 -16.70 -2.99
C ASN A 160 4.08 -16.19 -1.56
N TYR A 161 5.31 -16.10 -1.06
CA TYR A 161 5.58 -15.77 0.34
C TYR A 161 6.20 -14.40 0.58
N HIS A 162 6.52 -13.65 -0.49
CA HIS A 162 6.97 -12.26 -0.39
C HIS A 162 6.15 -11.32 -1.28
N ILE A 163 6.15 -11.52 -2.60
CA ILE A 163 5.54 -10.57 -3.53
C ILE A 163 4.02 -10.50 -3.36
N LEU A 164 3.30 -11.62 -3.43
CA LEU A 164 1.84 -11.61 -3.32
C LEU A 164 1.34 -11.03 -2.00
N PRO A 165 1.86 -11.44 -0.82
CA PRO A 165 1.45 -10.84 0.44
C PRO A 165 1.79 -9.35 0.53
N MET A 166 2.96 -8.92 0.04
CA MET A 166 3.36 -7.53 0.05
C MET A 166 2.43 -6.67 -0.83
N VAL A 167 2.19 -7.10 -2.06
CA VAL A 167 1.31 -6.37 -2.99
C VAL A 167 -0.12 -6.33 -2.46
N SER A 168 -0.63 -7.44 -1.88
CA SER A 168 -1.95 -7.49 -1.28
C SER A 168 -2.10 -6.58 -0.06
N ALA A 169 -1.03 -6.39 0.72
CA ALA A 169 -1.04 -5.50 1.87
C ALA A 169 -1.00 -4.01 1.49
N ILE A 170 -0.40 -3.68 0.35
CA ILE A 170 -0.26 -2.29 -0.14
C ILE A 170 -1.43 -1.89 -1.03
N SER A 171 -1.98 -2.84 -1.80
CA SER A 171 -3.07 -2.57 -2.74
C SER A 171 -4.42 -2.46 -2.02
N VAL A 172 -5.06 -1.32 -2.15
CA VAL A 172 -6.40 -1.07 -1.60
C VAL A 172 -7.49 -1.73 -2.45
N SER A 173 -7.19 -2.08 -3.70
CA SER A 173 -8.13 -2.67 -4.64
C SER A 173 -7.51 -3.82 -5.40
N TYR A 174 -8.20 -4.96 -5.41
CA TYR A 174 -7.84 -6.12 -6.24
C TYR A 174 -7.92 -5.85 -7.75
N THR A 175 -8.60 -4.79 -8.16
CA THR A 175 -8.79 -4.43 -9.57
C THR A 175 -7.52 -4.00 -10.29
N HIS A 176 -6.48 -3.60 -9.56
CA HIS A 176 -5.18 -3.23 -10.12
C HIS A 176 -4.15 -4.36 -10.10
N LEU A 177 -4.48 -5.49 -9.49
CA LEU A 177 -3.67 -6.69 -9.52
C LEU A 177 -3.98 -7.47 -10.80
N THR A 178 -3.53 -6.98 -11.95
CA THR A 178 -3.47 -7.78 -13.18
C THR A 178 -2.29 -8.76 -13.15
N LEU A 179 -2.15 -9.47 -12.04
CA LEU A 179 -1.48 -10.75 -12.08
C LEU A 179 -2.44 -11.71 -12.77
N PRO A 180 -2.01 -12.55 -13.72
CA PRO A 180 -2.80 -13.69 -14.15
C PRO A 180 -2.81 -14.67 -12.98
N THR A 181 -3.54 -14.32 -11.94
CA THR A 181 -3.87 -15.22 -10.85
C THR A 181 -5.06 -16.06 -11.30
N THR A 182 -4.83 -17.02 -12.13
CA THR A 182 -5.51 -18.29 -11.93
C THR A 182 -4.96 -18.80 -10.60
N ALA A 183 -5.48 -18.25 -9.52
CA ALA A 183 -5.38 -18.88 -8.23
C ALA A 183 -6.18 -20.17 -8.35
N TYR A 184 -5.48 -21.26 -8.57
CA TYR A 184 -6.02 -22.56 -8.25
C TYR A 184 -6.19 -22.59 -6.73
N VAL A 185 -7.45 -22.50 -6.31
CA VAL A 185 -7.88 -22.86 -4.97
C VAL A 185 -7.73 -24.37 -4.80
#